data_0e74b24dd25b4aa47fb6935fd589964e
#
_entry.id   0e74b24dd25b4aa47fb6935fd589964e
#
_cell.length_a   1.000
_cell.length_b   1.000
_cell.length_c   1.000
_cell.angle_alpha   90.00
_cell.angle_beta   90.00
_cell.angle_gamma   90.00
#
_symmetry.space_group_name_H-M   'P 1'
#
loop_
_entity.id
_entity.type
_entity.pdbx_description
1 polymer ?
#
loop_
_entity_poly.entity_id
_entity_poly.type
_entity_poly.pdbx_seq_one_letter_code
_entity_poly.pdbx_strand_id
1 'polypeptide(L)'
;MSRSNTFSSYGSVAKGFHWLTVLLIFSAFPLGYFANELAHQIQSPGFDGSQTVIEQATLLFSLHKTVGVAVFFTALLRIFWALSQPKPGLLHPDRKAEALAAEMVHWLLYGSLVAVPLTGWIHHAATTGFAPIWWPFGQSLPFVAKSEHVAGLFGGLHWLLVWTLAAALGLHIAGALKHHVIDRDATLRRMLPGGGGLPNPPAQAHSLLPLLAALAVWGAVLGGGAAIGVYGGHDHSHVQSDGQSDGHAAEGAAAPVAAAAAPAAGSGWAVQSGTLGIAVTQMGSVINGSFGEWAAVISFVDPAAPGPAGRVEVTIAIPSLELGSVAGQAMGADYFDSARFPTALFTAEIEKLAEGYQATGTLTIKGQAVPATLPFDLDLTGDTAVMSGGLTLNRLDFGVGKSLADESSLAFAVDVMVELEAQRQQQ
;
A
#
# COMPACT_ATOMS: atom_id res chain seq x y z
N MET A 1 -22.20 31.71 -24.70
CA MET A 1 -21.31 30.60 -25.11
C MET A 1 -22.14 29.32 -25.24
N SER A 2 -21.95 28.57 -26.34
CA SER A 2 -22.59 27.27 -26.52
C SER A 2 -22.09 26.28 -25.45
N ARG A 3 -22.98 25.43 -24.95
CA ARG A 3 -22.58 24.29 -24.07
C ARG A 3 -21.83 23.21 -24.85
N SER A 4 -22.23 22.98 -26.09
CA SER A 4 -21.68 21.95 -26.98
C SER A 4 -20.51 22.49 -27.84
N ASN A 5 -19.65 21.57 -28.24
CA ASN A 5 -18.57 21.85 -29.18
C ASN A 5 -19.12 22.16 -30.57
N THR A 6 -18.34 22.90 -31.34
CA THR A 6 -18.53 23.11 -32.80
C THR A 6 -17.23 22.72 -33.50
N PHE A 7 -17.23 22.72 -34.84
CA PHE A 7 -16.00 22.46 -35.61
C PHE A 7 -14.92 23.53 -35.34
N SER A 8 -15.32 24.78 -35.04
CA SER A 8 -14.39 25.90 -34.79
C SER A 8 -14.02 26.10 -33.30
N SER A 9 -14.81 25.62 -32.35
CA SER A 9 -14.63 25.97 -30.94
C SER A 9 -15.07 24.89 -29.98
N TYR A 10 -14.43 24.84 -28.79
CA TYR A 10 -14.88 24.05 -27.66
C TYR A 10 -16.03 24.73 -26.91
N GLY A 11 -17.03 23.97 -26.53
CA GLY A 11 -18.15 24.42 -25.70
C GLY A 11 -17.74 24.68 -24.25
N SER A 12 -18.61 25.37 -23.51
CA SER A 12 -18.33 25.71 -22.10
C SER A 12 -18.13 24.49 -21.20
N VAL A 13 -18.84 23.39 -21.46
CA VAL A 13 -18.69 22.13 -20.70
C VAL A 13 -17.31 21.51 -20.93
N ALA A 14 -16.86 21.42 -22.17
CA ALA A 14 -15.52 20.90 -22.49
C ALA A 14 -14.40 21.75 -21.86
N LYS A 15 -14.55 23.07 -21.87
CA LYS A 15 -13.63 24.00 -21.20
C LYS A 15 -13.66 23.82 -19.68
N GLY A 16 -14.84 23.65 -19.08
CA GLY A 16 -15.00 23.39 -17.65
C GLY A 16 -14.27 22.12 -17.22
N PHE A 17 -14.49 21.00 -17.92
CA PHE A 17 -13.74 19.76 -17.67
C PHE A 17 -12.24 19.93 -17.86
N HIS A 18 -11.80 20.68 -18.86
CA HIS A 18 -10.37 20.92 -19.07
C HIS A 18 -9.74 21.64 -17.87
N TRP A 19 -10.31 22.76 -17.43
CA TRP A 19 -9.74 23.54 -16.33
C TRP A 19 -9.88 22.86 -14.97
N LEU A 20 -10.97 22.10 -14.76
CA LEU A 20 -11.08 21.23 -13.59
C LEU A 20 -9.97 20.18 -13.58
N THR A 21 -9.71 19.53 -14.72
CA THR A 21 -8.62 18.55 -14.85
C THR A 21 -7.26 19.21 -14.55
N VAL A 22 -7.01 20.41 -15.06
CA VAL A 22 -5.78 21.18 -14.75
C VAL A 22 -5.63 21.38 -13.24
N LEU A 23 -6.68 21.88 -12.58
CA LEU A 23 -6.66 22.12 -11.13
C LEU A 23 -6.34 20.83 -10.35
N LEU A 24 -7.03 19.74 -10.68
CA LEU A 24 -6.86 18.46 -10.00
C LEU A 24 -5.45 17.88 -10.21
N ILE A 25 -4.91 17.93 -11.43
CA ILE A 25 -3.55 17.43 -11.71
C ILE A 25 -2.50 18.26 -10.96
N PHE A 26 -2.59 19.60 -11.05
CA PHE A 26 -1.63 20.49 -10.37
C PHE A 26 -1.74 20.42 -8.85
N SER A 27 -2.84 19.91 -8.30
CA SER A 27 -2.95 19.56 -6.88
C SER A 27 -2.38 18.16 -6.58
N ALA A 28 -2.65 17.15 -7.43
CA ALA A 28 -2.24 15.78 -7.20
C ALA A 28 -0.71 15.59 -7.20
N PHE A 29 0.01 16.25 -8.13
CA PHE A 29 1.47 16.10 -8.24
C PHE A 29 2.21 16.54 -6.97
N PRO A 30 2.06 17.77 -6.46
CA PRO A 30 2.75 18.18 -5.24
C PRO A 30 2.29 17.39 -4.00
N LEU A 31 1.01 17.05 -3.89
CA LEU A 31 0.50 16.20 -2.80
C LEU A 31 1.21 14.86 -2.78
N GLY A 32 1.33 14.18 -3.93
CA GLY A 32 2.04 12.89 -4.03
C GLY A 32 3.53 13.02 -3.77
N TYR A 33 4.18 14.06 -4.29
CA TYR A 33 5.61 14.30 -4.11
C TYR A 33 5.95 14.50 -2.62
N PHE A 34 5.28 15.43 -1.95
CA PHE A 34 5.56 15.72 -0.54
C PHE A 34 5.13 14.57 0.38
N ALA A 35 4.03 13.86 0.06
CA ALA A 35 3.64 12.66 0.80
C ALA A 35 4.72 11.58 0.74
N ASN A 36 5.28 11.35 -0.45
CA ASN A 36 6.35 10.37 -0.66
C ASN A 36 7.65 10.78 0.05
N GLU A 37 8.00 12.07 0.04
CA GLU A 37 9.18 12.59 0.75
C GLU A 37 9.07 12.33 2.27
N LEU A 38 7.89 12.61 2.86
CA LEU A 38 7.65 12.31 4.27
C LEU A 38 7.65 10.80 4.55
N ALA A 39 7.14 9.97 3.62
CA ALA A 39 7.21 8.52 3.77
C ALA A 39 8.65 8.01 3.79
N HIS A 40 9.54 8.54 2.94
CA HIS A 40 10.97 8.23 2.97
C HIS A 40 11.62 8.67 4.28
N GLN A 41 11.25 9.85 4.80
CA GLN A 41 11.72 10.31 6.11
C GLN A 41 11.30 9.35 7.24
N ILE A 42 10.04 8.92 7.26
CA ILE A 42 9.49 7.98 8.25
C ILE A 42 10.19 6.61 8.17
N GLN A 43 10.55 6.16 6.97
CA GLN A 43 11.25 4.88 6.76
C GLN A 43 12.76 4.95 7.01
N SER A 44 13.32 6.14 7.22
CA SER A 44 14.74 6.30 7.44
C SER A 44 15.20 5.73 8.79
N PRO A 45 16.40 5.09 8.89
CA PRO A 45 16.88 4.51 10.15
C PRO A 45 17.05 5.51 11.31
N GLY A 46 17.12 6.81 11.00
CA GLY A 46 17.28 7.87 12.00
C GLY A 46 15.99 8.62 12.34
N PHE A 47 14.83 8.10 11.92
CA PHE A 47 13.55 8.76 12.23
C PHE A 47 13.24 8.71 13.72
N ASP A 48 12.94 9.88 14.30
CA ASP A 48 12.71 10.06 15.74
C ASP A 48 11.31 9.68 16.22
N GLY A 49 10.43 9.19 15.32
CA GLY A 49 9.04 8.87 15.63
C GLY A 49 8.13 10.10 15.72
N SER A 50 8.54 11.25 15.16
CA SER A 50 7.77 12.49 15.21
C SER A 50 6.33 12.31 14.73
N GLN A 51 5.38 12.42 15.66
CA GLN A 51 3.95 12.29 15.40
C GLN A 51 3.45 13.32 14.37
N THR A 52 3.97 14.54 14.40
CA THR A 52 3.61 15.59 13.44
C THR A 52 3.97 15.19 12.01
N VAL A 53 5.11 14.55 11.80
CA VAL A 53 5.55 14.07 10.47
C VAL A 53 4.62 12.96 9.98
N ILE A 54 4.23 12.03 10.86
CA ILE A 54 3.31 10.93 10.53
C ILE A 54 1.92 11.46 10.15
N GLU A 55 1.39 12.40 10.92
CA GLU A 55 0.09 13.03 10.65
C GLU A 55 0.09 13.82 9.34
N GLN A 56 1.16 14.57 9.07
CA GLN A 56 1.33 15.29 7.80
C GLN A 56 1.42 14.32 6.61
N ALA A 57 2.19 13.26 6.72
CA ALA A 57 2.28 12.22 5.68
C ALA A 57 0.89 11.61 5.41
N THR A 58 0.17 11.25 6.47
CA THR A 58 -1.19 10.69 6.38
C THR A 58 -2.16 11.64 5.70
N LEU A 59 -2.14 12.92 6.10
CA LEU A 59 -2.98 13.97 5.51
C LEU A 59 -2.68 14.11 4.01
N LEU A 60 -1.40 14.22 3.65
CA LEU A 60 -1.00 14.42 2.26
C LEU A 60 -1.34 13.19 1.39
N PHE A 61 -1.13 11.96 1.89
CA PHE A 61 -1.55 10.75 1.18
C PHE A 61 -3.07 10.66 1.04
N SER A 62 -3.83 10.98 2.07
CA SER A 62 -5.30 10.98 2.00
C SER A 62 -5.82 11.99 0.99
N LEU A 63 -5.26 13.20 0.96
CA LEU A 63 -5.57 14.22 -0.03
C LEU A 63 -5.17 13.77 -1.43
N HIS A 64 -3.95 13.25 -1.61
CA HIS A 64 -3.48 12.75 -2.91
C HIS A 64 -4.40 11.66 -3.48
N LYS A 65 -4.73 10.67 -2.67
CA LYS A 65 -5.64 9.57 -3.05
C LYS A 65 -7.03 10.09 -3.40
N THR A 66 -7.58 11.00 -2.59
CA THR A 66 -8.92 11.57 -2.80
C THR A 66 -8.97 12.40 -4.09
N VAL A 67 -7.95 13.24 -4.32
CA VAL A 67 -7.80 13.99 -5.58
C VAL A 67 -7.60 13.04 -6.75
N GLY A 68 -6.83 11.97 -6.60
CA GLY A 68 -6.63 10.94 -7.61
C GLY A 68 -7.95 10.28 -8.05
N VAL A 69 -8.82 9.93 -7.11
CA VAL A 69 -10.18 9.42 -7.40
C VAL A 69 -11.01 10.47 -8.13
N ALA A 70 -10.93 11.74 -7.74
CA ALA A 70 -11.61 12.84 -8.43
C ALA A 70 -11.08 13.02 -9.87
N VAL A 71 -9.75 12.90 -10.11
CA VAL A 71 -9.15 12.89 -11.45
C VAL A 71 -9.73 11.76 -12.29
N PHE A 72 -9.79 10.54 -11.75
CA PHE A 72 -10.31 9.36 -12.45
C PHE A 72 -11.74 9.58 -12.98
N PHE A 73 -12.67 9.95 -12.10
CA PHE A 73 -14.06 10.18 -12.49
C PHE A 73 -14.22 11.39 -13.41
N THR A 74 -13.47 12.47 -13.18
CA THR A 74 -13.46 13.64 -14.08
C THR A 74 -12.97 13.24 -15.47
N ALA A 75 -11.93 12.40 -15.57
CA ALA A 75 -11.42 11.90 -16.85
C ALA A 75 -12.45 11.05 -17.59
N LEU A 76 -13.13 10.12 -16.90
CA LEU A 76 -14.18 9.32 -17.50
C LEU A 76 -15.34 10.19 -18.01
N LEU A 77 -15.84 11.11 -17.20
CA LEU A 77 -16.92 12.02 -17.59
C LEU A 77 -16.50 12.89 -18.79
N ARG A 78 -15.25 13.37 -18.81
CA ARG A 78 -14.68 14.13 -19.91
C ARG A 78 -14.59 13.33 -21.21
N ILE A 79 -14.19 12.04 -21.11
CA ILE A 79 -14.12 11.13 -22.26
C ILE A 79 -15.54 10.86 -22.79
N PHE A 80 -16.49 10.52 -21.94
CA PHE A 80 -17.89 10.32 -22.34
C PHE A 80 -18.50 11.58 -22.99
N TRP A 81 -18.22 12.75 -22.40
CA TRP A 81 -18.65 14.01 -23.01
C TRP A 81 -18.01 14.21 -24.37
N ALA A 82 -16.67 14.02 -24.50
CA ALA A 82 -15.96 14.19 -25.75
C ALA A 82 -16.46 13.27 -26.88
N LEU A 83 -16.81 12.02 -26.55
CA LEU A 83 -17.39 11.05 -27.50
C LEU A 83 -18.78 11.47 -28.01
N SER A 84 -19.53 12.23 -27.23
CA SER A 84 -20.87 12.73 -27.59
C SER A 84 -20.83 14.06 -28.40
N GLN A 85 -19.64 14.65 -28.59
CA GLN A 85 -19.47 15.98 -29.18
C GLN A 85 -18.70 15.93 -30.50
N PRO A 86 -18.97 16.85 -31.44
CA PRO A 86 -18.10 17.02 -32.58
C PRO A 86 -16.68 17.41 -32.12
N LYS A 87 -15.66 16.83 -32.75
CA LYS A 87 -14.26 17.17 -32.47
C LYS A 87 -13.92 18.49 -33.21
N PRO A 88 -13.48 19.53 -32.49
CA PRO A 88 -13.00 20.74 -33.14
C PRO A 88 -11.77 20.47 -34.02
N GLY A 89 -11.77 21.01 -35.24
CA GLY A 89 -10.67 20.82 -36.21
C GLY A 89 -9.37 21.48 -35.77
N LEU A 90 -8.24 20.98 -36.28
CA LEU A 90 -6.92 21.59 -36.10
C LEU A 90 -6.83 22.89 -36.94
N LEU A 91 -6.15 23.89 -36.39
CA LEU A 91 -5.96 25.17 -37.15
C LEU A 91 -4.92 25.03 -38.26
N HIS A 92 -3.92 24.17 -38.07
CA HIS A 92 -2.82 23.94 -39.01
C HIS A 92 -2.65 22.45 -39.35
N PRO A 93 -3.63 21.78 -40.01
CA PRO A 93 -3.52 20.37 -40.37
C PRO A 93 -2.49 20.10 -41.47
N ASP A 94 -2.03 21.12 -42.17
CA ASP A 94 -0.94 21.11 -43.16
C ASP A 94 0.42 20.84 -42.52
N ARG A 95 0.62 21.23 -41.27
CA ARG A 95 1.83 20.93 -40.46
C ARG A 95 1.78 19.50 -39.90
N LYS A 96 1.92 18.50 -40.77
CA LYS A 96 1.65 17.08 -40.46
C LYS A 96 2.36 16.57 -39.21
N ALA A 97 3.64 16.93 -39.01
CA ALA A 97 4.41 16.48 -37.84
C ALA A 97 3.86 17.08 -36.53
N GLU A 98 3.56 18.39 -36.51
CA GLU A 98 2.98 19.07 -35.35
C GLU A 98 1.56 18.53 -35.05
N ALA A 99 0.74 18.36 -36.09
CA ALA A 99 -0.60 17.81 -35.98
C ALA A 99 -0.57 16.38 -35.39
N LEU A 100 0.34 15.53 -35.89
CA LEU A 100 0.55 14.17 -35.37
C LEU A 100 0.97 14.21 -33.91
N ALA A 101 1.96 15.03 -33.58
CA ALA A 101 2.46 15.14 -32.18
C ALA A 101 1.37 15.68 -31.25
N ALA A 102 0.64 16.70 -31.63
CA ALA A 102 -0.44 17.26 -30.82
C ALA A 102 -1.55 16.24 -30.54
N GLU A 103 -2.02 15.52 -31.57
CA GLU A 103 -3.05 14.49 -31.38
C GLU A 103 -2.55 13.27 -30.59
N MET A 104 -1.31 12.83 -30.83
CA MET A 104 -0.66 11.76 -30.06
C MET A 104 -0.55 12.13 -28.58
N VAL A 105 -0.09 13.34 -28.26
CA VAL A 105 0.00 13.83 -26.87
C VAL A 105 -1.38 13.87 -26.21
N HIS A 106 -2.43 14.26 -26.91
CA HIS A 106 -3.78 14.21 -26.35
C HIS A 106 -4.24 12.77 -26.05
N TRP A 107 -3.93 11.79 -26.90
CA TRP A 107 -4.22 10.38 -26.62
C TRP A 107 -3.44 9.88 -25.40
N LEU A 108 -2.13 10.25 -25.30
CA LEU A 108 -1.34 9.94 -24.12
C LEU A 108 -1.94 10.54 -22.84
N LEU A 109 -2.39 11.80 -22.89
CA LEU A 109 -3.04 12.43 -21.75
C LEU A 109 -4.34 11.74 -21.36
N TYR A 110 -5.25 11.44 -22.30
CA TYR A 110 -6.49 10.73 -21.99
C TYR A 110 -6.26 9.37 -21.37
N GLY A 111 -5.33 8.58 -21.92
CA GLY A 111 -4.98 7.28 -21.37
C GLY A 111 -4.35 7.39 -19.96
N SER A 112 -3.41 8.34 -19.80
CA SER A 112 -2.74 8.56 -18.50
C SER A 112 -3.70 9.05 -17.42
N LEU A 113 -4.65 9.94 -17.74
CA LEU A 113 -5.64 10.45 -16.79
C LEU A 113 -6.56 9.36 -16.22
N VAL A 114 -6.72 8.24 -16.92
CA VAL A 114 -7.44 7.06 -16.43
C VAL A 114 -6.48 6.08 -15.76
N ALA A 115 -5.37 5.75 -16.40
CA ALA A 115 -4.46 4.69 -15.96
C ALA A 115 -3.69 5.06 -14.68
N VAL A 116 -3.22 6.32 -14.54
CA VAL A 116 -2.47 6.76 -13.35
C VAL A 116 -3.32 6.63 -12.08
N PRO A 117 -4.50 7.25 -11.95
CA PRO A 117 -5.27 7.12 -10.72
C PRO A 117 -5.79 5.69 -10.51
N LEU A 118 -6.10 4.94 -11.56
CA LEU A 118 -6.54 3.56 -11.44
C LEU A 118 -5.45 2.66 -10.87
N THR A 119 -4.20 2.77 -11.38
CA THR A 119 -3.08 1.98 -10.86
C THR A 119 -2.73 2.36 -9.43
N GLY A 120 -2.78 3.64 -9.08
CA GLY A 120 -2.64 4.08 -7.69
C GLY A 120 -3.73 3.54 -6.78
N TRP A 121 -4.97 3.51 -7.24
CA TRP A 121 -6.09 2.97 -6.47
C TRP A 121 -5.96 1.45 -6.26
N ILE A 122 -5.61 0.69 -7.32
CA ILE A 122 -5.36 -0.75 -7.20
C ILE A 122 -4.20 -1.04 -6.25
N HIS A 123 -3.08 -0.30 -6.36
CA HIS A 123 -1.96 -0.39 -5.43
C HIS A 123 -2.43 -0.27 -3.97
N HIS A 124 -3.19 0.79 -3.66
CA HIS A 124 -3.69 1.01 -2.30
C HIS A 124 -4.82 0.05 -1.89
N ALA A 125 -5.60 -0.46 -2.82
CA ALA A 125 -6.59 -1.51 -2.53
C ALA A 125 -5.91 -2.84 -2.19
N ALA A 126 -4.74 -3.12 -2.78
CA ALA A 126 -3.96 -4.33 -2.51
C ALA A 126 -3.13 -4.26 -1.23
N THR A 127 -2.84 -3.06 -0.71
CA THR A 127 -2.10 -2.85 0.54
C THR A 127 -3.02 -2.67 1.75
N THR A 128 -2.49 -2.89 2.95
CA THR A 128 -3.05 -2.43 4.21
C THR A 128 -2.52 -1.03 4.50
N GLY A 129 -3.08 -0.02 3.83
CA GLY A 129 -2.55 1.35 3.89
C GLY A 129 -3.13 2.18 5.04
N PHE A 130 -2.31 3.06 5.61
CA PHE A 130 -2.65 3.89 6.78
C PHE A 130 -3.37 5.21 6.46
N ALA A 131 -3.43 5.65 5.21
CA ALA A 131 -4.05 6.91 4.81
C ALA A 131 -5.37 6.65 4.07
N PRO A 132 -6.54 6.98 4.63
CA PRO A 132 -7.84 6.71 4.01
C PRO A 132 -8.09 7.59 2.79
N ILE A 133 -8.92 7.11 1.86
CA ILE A 133 -9.54 7.96 0.82
C ILE A 133 -10.78 8.60 1.43
N TRP A 134 -10.91 9.93 1.33
CA TRP A 134 -12.05 10.66 1.87
C TRP A 134 -13.24 10.64 0.91
N TRP A 135 -13.85 9.47 0.79
CA TRP A 135 -15.07 9.27 0.03
C TRP A 135 -15.87 8.10 0.66
N PRO A 136 -17.18 7.97 0.37
CA PRO A 136 -18.06 7.06 1.13
C PRO A 136 -17.82 5.57 0.91
N PHE A 137 -17.02 5.16 -0.09
CA PHE A 137 -16.85 3.74 -0.46
C PHE A 137 -15.52 3.14 -0.01
N GLY A 138 -14.70 3.88 0.76
CA GLY A 138 -13.39 3.41 1.23
C GLY A 138 -12.35 3.22 0.12
N GLN A 139 -11.24 2.53 0.44
CA GLN A 139 -10.17 2.32 -0.53
C GLN A 139 -10.19 0.94 -1.21
N SER A 140 -10.98 0.01 -0.70
CA SER A 140 -11.07 -1.35 -1.26
C SER A 140 -11.75 -1.34 -2.63
N LEU A 141 -11.22 -2.15 -3.55
CA LEU A 141 -11.83 -2.39 -4.85
C LEU A 141 -12.36 -3.83 -4.91
N PRO A 142 -13.57 -4.05 -5.46
CA PRO A 142 -14.04 -5.40 -5.77
C PRO A 142 -12.99 -6.12 -6.64
N PHE A 143 -12.74 -7.39 -6.35
CA PHE A 143 -11.80 -8.25 -7.09
C PHE A 143 -10.30 -7.94 -6.91
N VAL A 144 -9.91 -6.99 -6.06
CA VAL A 144 -8.50 -6.75 -5.69
C VAL A 144 -8.26 -7.34 -4.32
N ALA A 145 -7.58 -8.48 -4.29
CA ALA A 145 -7.15 -9.12 -3.05
C ALA A 145 -5.98 -8.36 -2.41
N LYS A 146 -5.84 -8.42 -1.09
CA LYS A 146 -4.65 -7.95 -0.38
C LYS A 146 -3.46 -8.83 -0.79
N SER A 147 -2.44 -8.25 -1.38
CA SER A 147 -1.27 -8.95 -1.91
C SER A 147 -0.11 -7.98 -2.13
N GLU A 148 1.02 -8.24 -1.49
CA GLU A 148 2.25 -7.47 -1.68
C GLU A 148 2.72 -7.49 -3.15
N HIS A 149 2.58 -8.64 -3.82
CA HIS A 149 2.92 -8.75 -5.24
C HIS A 149 2.06 -7.83 -6.12
N VAL A 150 0.74 -7.82 -5.91
CA VAL A 150 -0.18 -6.93 -6.63
C VAL A 150 0.12 -5.47 -6.30
N ALA A 151 0.37 -5.17 -5.02
CA ALA A 151 0.74 -3.83 -4.57
C ALA A 151 2.04 -3.35 -5.22
N GLY A 152 3.09 -4.17 -5.23
CA GLY A 152 4.37 -3.85 -5.86
C GLY A 152 4.24 -3.61 -7.36
N LEU A 153 3.55 -4.51 -8.07
CA LEU A 153 3.29 -4.38 -9.51
C LEU A 153 2.57 -3.05 -9.83
N PHE A 154 1.47 -2.77 -9.16
CA PHE A 154 0.67 -1.57 -9.44
C PHE A 154 1.32 -0.29 -8.90
N GLY A 155 2.14 -0.37 -7.85
CA GLY A 155 2.99 0.72 -7.39
C GLY A 155 4.03 1.11 -8.44
N GLY A 156 4.75 0.15 -9.02
CA GLY A 156 5.69 0.36 -10.10
C GLY A 156 5.02 0.91 -11.36
N LEU A 157 3.86 0.36 -11.74
CA LEU A 157 3.05 0.89 -12.85
C LEU A 157 2.62 2.33 -12.59
N HIS A 158 2.12 2.64 -11.40
CA HIS A 158 1.72 4.01 -11.05
C HIS A 158 2.89 5.00 -11.20
N TRP A 159 4.05 4.65 -10.65
CA TRP A 159 5.25 5.47 -10.76
C TRP A 159 5.65 5.74 -12.22
N LEU A 160 5.68 4.70 -13.05
CA LEU A 160 6.05 4.80 -14.46
C LEU A 160 5.07 5.66 -15.26
N LEU A 161 3.78 5.46 -15.00
CA LEU A 161 2.71 6.19 -15.68
C LEU A 161 2.61 7.66 -15.24
N VAL A 162 2.97 7.99 -13.99
CA VAL A 162 3.10 9.37 -13.50
C VAL A 162 4.15 10.12 -14.32
N TRP A 163 5.32 9.53 -14.59
CA TRP A 163 6.34 10.16 -15.43
C TRP A 163 5.91 10.30 -16.89
N THR A 164 5.17 9.32 -17.40
CA THR A 164 4.58 9.40 -18.75
C THR A 164 3.56 10.55 -18.84
N LEU A 165 2.70 10.67 -17.83
CA LEU A 165 1.75 11.79 -17.71
C LEU A 165 2.49 13.14 -17.61
N ALA A 166 3.53 13.23 -16.80
CA ALA A 166 4.32 14.45 -16.64
C ALA A 166 4.98 14.88 -17.96
N ALA A 167 5.57 13.94 -18.69
CA ALA A 167 6.17 14.20 -20.00
C ALA A 167 5.12 14.65 -21.02
N ALA A 168 3.98 13.95 -21.13
CA ALA A 168 2.89 14.31 -22.02
C ALA A 168 2.30 15.69 -21.66
N LEU A 169 2.14 15.98 -20.37
CA LEU A 169 1.66 17.29 -19.88
C LEU A 169 2.66 18.41 -20.22
N GLY A 170 3.95 18.17 -20.03
CA GLY A 170 5.00 19.11 -20.40
C GLY A 170 4.99 19.43 -21.91
N LEU A 171 4.87 18.41 -22.76
CA LEU A 171 4.75 18.57 -24.21
C LEU A 171 3.46 19.32 -24.61
N HIS A 172 2.34 19.01 -23.94
CA HIS A 172 1.06 19.70 -24.16
C HIS A 172 1.15 21.20 -23.84
N ILE A 173 1.73 21.53 -22.67
CA ILE A 173 1.92 22.93 -22.25
C ILE A 173 2.90 23.63 -23.19
N ALA A 174 4.03 23.03 -23.52
CA ALA A 174 5.01 23.57 -24.43
C ALA A 174 4.41 23.84 -25.85
N GLY A 175 3.60 22.90 -26.35
CA GLY A 175 2.86 23.08 -27.60
C GLY A 175 1.88 24.24 -27.55
N ALA A 176 1.08 24.35 -26.48
CA ALA A 176 0.14 25.46 -26.29
C ALA A 176 0.86 26.81 -26.19
N LEU A 177 1.99 26.89 -25.50
CA LEU A 177 2.82 28.09 -25.40
C LEU A 177 3.49 28.44 -26.75
N LYS A 178 4.00 27.43 -27.48
CA LYS A 178 4.54 27.65 -28.84
C LYS A 178 3.50 28.30 -29.75
N HIS A 179 2.28 27.78 -29.78
CA HIS A 179 1.18 28.34 -30.56
C HIS A 179 0.82 29.76 -30.13
N HIS A 180 0.86 30.03 -28.81
CA HIS A 180 0.51 31.36 -28.30
C HIS A 180 1.61 32.40 -28.53
N VAL A 181 2.88 32.07 -28.29
CA VAL A 181 4.01 33.02 -28.29
C VAL A 181 4.66 33.11 -29.66
N ILE A 182 4.91 31.97 -30.31
CA ILE A 182 5.67 31.89 -31.58
C ILE A 182 4.73 32.02 -32.77
N ASP A 183 3.74 31.12 -32.88
CA ASP A 183 2.81 31.12 -34.02
C ASP A 183 1.74 32.22 -33.90
N ARG A 184 1.48 32.72 -32.70
CA ARG A 184 0.49 33.76 -32.36
C ARG A 184 -0.90 33.47 -32.91
N ASP A 185 -1.26 32.18 -32.90
CA ASP A 185 -2.55 31.70 -33.38
C ASP A 185 -3.62 31.61 -32.28
N ALA A 186 -4.78 31.07 -32.58
CA ALA A 186 -5.91 30.99 -31.68
C ALA A 186 -5.98 29.69 -30.89
N THR A 187 -4.97 28.78 -30.97
CA THR A 187 -5.03 27.45 -30.36
C THR A 187 -5.29 27.50 -28.84
N LEU A 188 -4.50 28.26 -28.09
CA LEU A 188 -4.71 28.44 -26.65
C LEU A 188 -6.01 29.20 -26.37
N ARG A 189 -6.33 30.24 -27.16
CA ARG A 189 -7.56 31.04 -26.99
C ARG A 189 -8.84 30.22 -27.10
N ARG A 190 -8.83 29.11 -27.84
CA ARG A 190 -9.99 28.22 -28.00
C ARG A 190 -10.36 27.52 -26.68
N MET A 191 -9.42 27.38 -25.75
CA MET A 191 -9.63 26.77 -24.41
C MET A 191 -9.88 27.81 -23.30
N LEU A 192 -9.58 29.11 -23.56
CA LEU A 192 -9.84 30.15 -22.58
C LEU A 192 -11.33 30.52 -22.51
N PRO A 193 -11.84 31.00 -21.35
CA PRO A 193 -13.15 31.62 -21.28
C PRO A 193 -13.24 32.87 -22.23
N GLY A 194 -14.40 33.13 -22.82
CA GLY A 194 -14.64 34.37 -23.55
C GLY A 194 -14.21 34.42 -25.03
N GLY A 195 -13.77 33.31 -25.62
CA GLY A 195 -13.27 33.27 -27.01
C GLY A 195 -14.31 33.59 -28.09
N GLY A 196 -14.51 34.88 -28.41
CA GLY A 196 -15.21 35.33 -29.63
C GLY A 196 -14.26 35.51 -30.79
N GLY A 197 -14.77 35.42 -32.05
CA GLY A 197 -13.96 35.69 -33.25
C GLY A 197 -12.87 34.67 -33.54
N LEU A 198 -13.15 33.37 -33.29
CA LEU A 198 -12.20 32.30 -33.57
C LEU A 198 -12.20 31.94 -35.06
N PRO A 199 -11.03 31.68 -35.66
CA PRO A 199 -10.94 31.27 -37.06
C PRO A 199 -11.58 29.90 -37.26
N ASN A 200 -12.21 29.67 -38.41
CA ASN A 200 -12.69 28.38 -38.82
C ASN A 200 -11.52 27.50 -39.28
N PRO A 201 -11.37 26.27 -38.72
CA PRO A 201 -10.36 25.35 -39.20
C PRO A 201 -10.62 24.93 -40.65
N PRO A 202 -9.57 24.62 -41.45
CA PRO A 202 -9.76 24.03 -42.75
C PRO A 202 -10.35 22.62 -42.67
N ALA A 203 -10.99 22.18 -43.77
CA ALA A 203 -11.49 20.80 -43.87
C ALA A 203 -10.32 19.80 -43.72
N GLN A 204 -10.52 18.76 -42.95
CA GLN A 204 -9.49 17.77 -42.63
C GLN A 204 -10.07 16.39 -42.44
N ALA A 205 -9.31 15.36 -42.83
CA ALA A 205 -9.67 13.96 -42.59
C ALA A 205 -9.15 13.50 -41.25
N HIS A 206 -9.89 12.59 -40.63
CA HIS A 206 -9.44 11.93 -39.40
C HIS A 206 -8.45 10.79 -39.73
N SER A 207 -7.37 10.72 -38.97
CA SER A 207 -6.34 9.65 -39.07
C SER A 207 -6.28 8.88 -37.77
N LEU A 208 -6.06 7.58 -37.85
CA LEU A 208 -5.78 6.72 -36.70
C LEU A 208 -4.30 6.71 -36.32
N LEU A 209 -3.42 7.30 -37.15
CA LEU A 209 -1.98 7.31 -36.93
C LEU A 209 -1.57 7.89 -35.57
N PRO A 210 -2.16 9.00 -35.07
CA PRO A 210 -1.84 9.53 -33.74
C PRO A 210 -2.17 8.55 -32.59
N LEU A 211 -3.28 7.80 -32.71
CA LEU A 211 -3.64 6.77 -31.74
C LEU A 211 -2.64 5.62 -31.77
N LEU A 212 -2.28 5.14 -32.97
CA LEU A 212 -1.28 4.07 -33.11
C LEU A 212 0.09 4.49 -32.58
N ALA A 213 0.49 5.74 -32.83
CA ALA A 213 1.72 6.31 -32.28
C ALA A 213 1.67 6.38 -30.74
N ALA A 214 0.55 6.80 -30.14
CA ALA A 214 0.38 6.81 -28.69
C ALA A 214 0.43 5.39 -28.10
N LEU A 215 -0.21 4.40 -28.74
CA LEU A 215 -0.14 2.99 -28.33
C LEU A 215 1.30 2.44 -28.42
N ALA A 216 2.07 2.83 -29.43
CA ALA A 216 3.47 2.46 -29.55
C ALA A 216 4.32 3.04 -28.42
N VAL A 217 4.09 4.32 -28.04
CA VAL A 217 4.74 4.95 -26.88
C VAL A 217 4.38 4.18 -25.59
N TRP A 218 3.09 3.86 -25.38
CA TRP A 218 2.66 3.05 -24.23
C TRP A 218 3.34 1.70 -24.21
N GLY A 219 3.40 1.01 -25.34
CA GLY A 219 4.10 -0.29 -25.45
C GLY A 219 5.59 -0.18 -25.11
N ALA A 220 6.26 0.88 -25.59
CA ALA A 220 7.66 1.12 -25.29
C ALA A 220 7.90 1.45 -23.81
N VAL A 221 7.03 2.28 -23.21
CA VAL A 221 7.11 2.64 -21.79
C VAL A 221 6.90 1.40 -20.91
N LEU A 222 5.84 0.63 -21.16
CA LEU A 222 5.53 -0.57 -20.37
C LEU A 222 6.57 -1.68 -20.58
N GLY A 223 7.01 -1.91 -21.82
CA GLY A 223 8.06 -2.87 -22.12
C GLY A 223 9.43 -2.47 -21.55
N GLY A 224 9.77 -1.18 -21.61
CA GLY A 224 10.96 -0.64 -20.97
C GLY A 224 10.93 -0.80 -19.45
N GLY A 225 9.79 -0.51 -18.80
CA GLY A 225 9.59 -0.72 -17.38
C GLY A 225 9.77 -2.18 -16.96
N ALA A 226 9.27 -3.13 -17.78
CA ALA A 226 9.50 -4.55 -17.55
C ALA A 226 11.00 -4.93 -17.69
N ALA A 227 11.67 -4.41 -18.69
CA ALA A 227 13.08 -4.70 -18.94
C ALA A 227 14.03 -4.21 -17.83
N ILE A 228 13.66 -3.11 -17.15
CA ILE A 228 14.45 -2.55 -16.02
C ILE A 228 13.91 -2.99 -14.65
N GLY A 229 12.96 -3.95 -14.59
CA GLY A 229 12.49 -4.55 -13.35
C GLY A 229 11.58 -3.67 -12.48
N VAL A 230 10.95 -2.61 -13.01
CA VAL A 230 10.09 -1.70 -12.25
C VAL A 230 8.88 -2.42 -11.63
N TYR A 231 8.46 -3.55 -12.17
CA TYR A 231 7.30 -4.33 -11.72
C TYR A 231 7.63 -5.42 -10.71
N GLY A 232 8.92 -5.71 -10.49
CA GLY A 232 9.35 -6.56 -9.38
C GLY A 232 9.19 -5.75 -8.10
N GLY A 233 8.35 -6.19 -7.17
CA GLY A 233 8.46 -5.71 -5.80
C GLY A 233 9.93 -5.84 -5.39
N HIS A 234 10.45 -4.88 -4.64
CA HIS A 234 11.82 -4.96 -4.16
C HIS A 234 11.96 -6.21 -3.29
N ASP A 235 12.23 -7.35 -3.95
CA ASP A 235 12.87 -8.46 -3.28
C ASP A 235 14.23 -7.91 -2.80
N HIS A 236 14.37 -7.73 -1.50
CA HIS A 236 15.66 -7.60 -0.85
C HIS A 236 16.38 -8.96 -0.91
N SER A 237 16.51 -9.52 -2.11
CA SER A 237 17.45 -10.58 -2.38
C SER A 237 18.80 -9.92 -2.52
N HIS A 238 19.63 -10.19 -1.51
CA HIS A 238 21.05 -9.90 -1.46
C HIS A 238 21.68 -10.04 -2.86
N VAL A 239 22.19 -8.92 -3.38
CA VAL A 239 23.22 -8.95 -4.42
C VAL A 239 24.42 -9.62 -3.78
N GLN A 240 24.59 -10.89 -4.09
CA GLN A 240 25.80 -11.64 -3.83
C GLN A 240 26.85 -11.09 -4.77
N SER A 241 27.61 -10.12 -4.27
CA SER A 241 28.86 -9.71 -4.94
C SER A 241 29.91 -10.79 -4.66
N ASP A 242 30.19 -11.61 -5.65
CA ASP A 242 31.45 -12.37 -5.73
C ASP A 242 32.61 -11.36 -5.75
N GLY A 243 33.41 -11.40 -4.72
CA GLY A 243 34.58 -10.53 -4.61
C GLY A 243 35.44 -10.85 -3.37
N GLN A 244 36.24 -11.87 -3.52
CA GLN A 244 37.59 -12.06 -2.96
C GLN A 244 37.88 -11.64 -1.50
N SER A 245 38.21 -12.64 -0.72
CA SER A 245 38.78 -12.63 0.61
C SER A 245 40.00 -11.70 0.77
N ASP A 246 40.02 -10.95 1.88
CA ASP A 246 41.24 -10.86 2.69
C ASP A 246 40.85 -10.56 4.15
N GLY A 247 41.43 -11.34 5.06
CA GLY A 247 41.03 -11.42 6.44
C GLY A 247 41.50 -10.24 7.29
N HIS A 248 40.67 -9.92 8.28
CA HIS A 248 41.15 -9.55 9.62
C HIS A 248 40.10 -9.91 10.66
N ALA A 249 40.49 -10.76 11.58
CA ALA A 249 39.73 -11.14 12.75
C ALA A 249 39.55 -9.94 13.69
N ALA A 250 38.28 -9.77 14.13
CA ALA A 250 38.00 -9.12 15.40
C ALA A 250 36.81 -9.88 16.03
N GLU A 251 37.10 -10.55 17.12
CA GLU A 251 36.19 -11.22 18.02
C GLU A 251 35.13 -10.28 18.54
N GLY A 252 33.87 -10.71 18.40
CA GLY A 252 32.71 -10.14 19.06
C GLY A 252 31.64 -11.20 18.97
N ALA A 253 31.78 -12.27 19.78
CA ALA A 253 30.81 -13.37 19.84
C ALA A 253 29.46 -12.87 20.33
N ALA A 254 28.50 -12.73 19.39
CA ALA A 254 27.08 -12.85 19.74
C ALA A 254 26.82 -14.34 20.04
N ALA A 255 26.43 -14.65 21.27
CA ALA A 255 26.09 -15.98 21.67
C ALA A 255 24.95 -16.53 20.79
N PRO A 256 25.00 -17.81 20.37
CA PRO A 256 23.88 -18.43 19.68
C PRO A 256 22.67 -18.43 20.63
N VAL A 257 21.53 -17.99 20.11
CA VAL A 257 20.25 -18.14 20.79
C VAL A 257 20.11 -19.62 21.10
N ALA A 258 20.10 -19.96 22.39
CA ALA A 258 20.00 -21.32 22.87
C ALA A 258 18.75 -21.96 22.26
N ALA A 259 18.93 -23.09 21.59
CA ALA A 259 17.84 -23.97 21.20
C ALA A 259 16.97 -24.21 22.46
N ALA A 260 15.64 -24.02 22.32
CA ALA A 260 14.68 -24.22 23.39
C ALA A 260 14.93 -25.56 24.07
N ALA A 261 14.95 -25.56 25.41
CA ALA A 261 15.13 -26.75 26.20
C ALA A 261 14.08 -27.78 25.79
N ALA A 262 14.51 -29.03 25.59
CA ALA A 262 13.63 -30.14 25.26
C ALA A 262 12.52 -30.28 26.32
N PRO A 263 11.26 -30.55 25.91
CA PRO A 263 10.14 -30.70 26.83
C PRO A 263 10.38 -31.86 27.81
N ALA A 264 9.86 -31.71 29.03
CA ALA A 264 9.88 -32.80 30.03
C ALA A 264 9.18 -34.06 29.46
N ALA A 265 9.79 -35.20 29.67
CA ALA A 265 9.37 -36.48 29.11
C ALA A 265 7.88 -36.79 29.41
N GLY A 266 7.08 -37.03 28.35
CA GLY A 266 5.80 -37.75 28.47
C GLY A 266 4.55 -37.09 27.90
N SER A 267 4.53 -35.80 27.56
CA SER A 267 3.30 -35.10 27.11
C SER A 267 3.55 -33.99 26.11
N GLY A 268 4.66 -34.03 25.39
CA GLY A 268 5.06 -33.01 24.44
C GLY A 268 4.26 -33.05 23.13
N TRP A 269 3.88 -31.87 22.64
CA TRP A 269 3.28 -31.68 21.34
C TRP A 269 4.21 -30.78 20.49
N ALA A 270 4.46 -31.17 19.25
CA ALA A 270 5.27 -30.40 18.31
C ALA A 270 4.36 -29.69 17.31
N VAL A 271 4.45 -28.39 17.23
CA VAL A 271 3.74 -27.60 16.20
C VAL A 271 4.29 -27.95 14.83
N GLN A 272 3.40 -28.31 13.90
CA GLN A 272 3.71 -28.65 12.52
C GLN A 272 3.47 -27.46 11.61
N SER A 273 2.39 -26.73 11.84
CA SER A 273 2.01 -25.54 11.11
C SER A 273 1.18 -24.62 12.01
N GLY A 274 1.11 -23.34 11.69
CA GLY A 274 0.25 -22.41 12.41
C GLY A 274 0.44 -20.97 11.97
N THR A 275 -0.52 -20.14 12.35
CA THR A 275 -0.52 -18.70 12.12
C THR A 275 -0.69 -17.98 13.45
N LEU A 276 0.18 -17.02 13.72
CA LEU A 276 0.04 -16.05 14.79
C LEU A 276 -0.25 -14.69 14.18
N GLY A 277 -1.53 -14.35 14.12
CA GLY A 277 -2.04 -13.13 13.53
C GLY A 277 -2.28 -12.02 14.55
N ILE A 278 -2.19 -10.76 14.10
CA ILE A 278 -2.64 -9.60 14.85
C ILE A 278 -3.52 -8.71 13.96
N ALA A 279 -4.49 -8.04 14.57
CA ALA A 279 -5.28 -7.00 13.92
C ALA A 279 -5.23 -5.72 14.74
N VAL A 280 -4.83 -4.62 14.12
CA VAL A 280 -4.67 -3.32 14.75
C VAL A 280 -5.52 -2.30 13.99
N THR A 281 -6.30 -1.49 14.69
CA THR A 281 -7.04 -0.41 14.04
C THR A 281 -6.22 0.89 14.10
N GLN A 282 -5.84 1.39 12.93
CA GLN A 282 -5.13 2.66 12.77
C GLN A 282 -5.98 3.61 11.92
N MET A 283 -6.27 4.80 12.44
CA MET A 283 -7.09 5.83 11.76
C MET A 283 -8.40 5.28 11.19
N GLY A 284 -9.08 4.42 11.96
CA GLY A 284 -10.35 3.79 11.58
C GLY A 284 -10.23 2.64 10.57
N SER A 285 -9.01 2.26 10.16
CA SER A 285 -8.79 1.13 9.26
C SER A 285 -8.14 -0.03 10.01
N VAL A 286 -8.67 -1.25 9.83
CA VAL A 286 -8.07 -2.46 10.40
C VAL A 286 -6.88 -2.87 9.53
N ILE A 287 -5.73 -3.01 10.17
CA ILE A 287 -4.49 -3.52 9.58
C ILE A 287 -4.26 -4.90 10.16
N ASN A 288 -4.26 -5.91 9.30
CA ASN A 288 -3.92 -7.28 9.68
C ASN A 288 -2.43 -7.53 9.45
N GLY A 289 -1.81 -8.24 10.37
CA GLY A 289 -0.43 -8.68 10.29
C GLY A 289 -0.25 -10.06 10.88
N SER A 290 0.96 -10.60 10.78
CA SER A 290 1.32 -11.89 11.35
C SER A 290 2.79 -11.91 11.75
N PHE A 291 3.13 -12.82 12.68
CA PHE A 291 4.53 -13.12 13.00
C PHE A 291 4.96 -14.37 12.23
N GLY A 292 5.98 -14.24 11.39
CA GLY A 292 6.51 -15.32 10.57
C GLY A 292 7.38 -16.31 11.36
N GLU A 293 7.98 -15.87 12.49
CA GLU A 293 8.87 -16.69 13.32
C GLU A 293 8.39 -16.73 14.77
N TRP A 294 7.92 -17.88 15.20
CA TRP A 294 7.54 -18.16 16.59
C TRP A 294 7.71 -19.66 16.88
N ALA A 295 7.84 -19.99 18.14
CA ALA A 295 7.98 -21.37 18.61
C ALA A 295 7.15 -21.58 19.87
N ALA A 296 6.55 -22.77 20.01
CA ALA A 296 5.81 -23.16 21.20
C ALA A 296 6.33 -24.47 21.77
N VAL A 297 6.54 -24.48 23.08
CA VAL A 297 6.79 -25.69 23.88
C VAL A 297 5.48 -26.02 24.60
N ILE A 298 4.84 -27.12 24.22
CA ILE A 298 3.50 -27.50 24.69
C ILE A 298 3.59 -28.83 25.43
N SER A 299 3.16 -28.82 26.68
CA SER A 299 2.95 -30.00 27.51
C SER A 299 1.46 -30.08 27.82
N PHE A 300 0.74 -31.01 27.16
CA PHE A 300 -0.71 -31.09 27.25
C PHE A 300 -1.22 -32.52 27.31
N VAL A 301 -2.16 -32.76 28.22
CA VAL A 301 -2.92 -34.00 28.34
C VAL A 301 -4.39 -33.62 28.51
N ASP A 302 -5.26 -34.15 27.64
CA ASP A 302 -6.70 -33.89 27.75
C ASP A 302 -7.31 -34.60 28.98
N PRO A 303 -7.77 -33.86 30.00
CA PRO A 303 -8.41 -34.46 31.15
C PRO A 303 -9.85 -34.90 30.83
N ALA A 304 -10.32 -35.97 31.49
CA ALA A 304 -11.68 -36.47 31.28
C ALA A 304 -12.78 -35.52 31.81
N ALA A 305 -12.43 -34.58 32.69
CA ALA A 305 -13.32 -33.58 33.29
C ALA A 305 -12.64 -32.21 33.28
N PRO A 306 -13.39 -31.09 33.41
CA PRO A 306 -12.81 -29.76 33.56
C PRO A 306 -11.74 -29.70 34.66
N GLY A 307 -10.63 -29.04 34.39
CA GLY A 307 -9.48 -28.89 35.26
C GLY A 307 -8.14 -28.74 34.55
N PRO A 308 -7.01 -28.78 35.24
CA PRO A 308 -5.69 -28.60 34.68
C PRO A 308 -5.41 -29.58 33.55
N ALA A 309 -4.94 -29.07 32.41
CA ALA A 309 -4.67 -29.81 31.19
C ALA A 309 -3.20 -29.73 30.72
N GLY A 310 -2.41 -28.82 31.29
CA GLY A 310 -0.99 -28.67 30.92
C GLY A 310 -0.49 -27.25 30.97
N ARG A 311 0.58 -27.00 30.23
CA ARG A 311 1.19 -25.67 30.13
C ARG A 311 1.76 -25.41 28.72
N VAL A 312 1.91 -24.17 28.41
CA VAL A 312 2.50 -23.71 27.14
C VAL A 312 3.48 -22.57 27.39
N GLU A 313 4.57 -22.56 26.63
CA GLU A 313 5.49 -21.45 26.53
C GLU A 313 5.67 -21.13 25.05
N VAL A 314 5.36 -19.88 24.66
CA VAL A 314 5.46 -19.40 23.28
C VAL A 314 6.48 -18.26 23.22
N THR A 315 7.51 -18.43 22.40
CA THR A 315 8.49 -17.40 22.09
C THR A 315 8.22 -16.86 20.69
N ILE A 316 8.12 -15.53 20.56
CA ILE A 316 7.75 -14.85 19.33
C ILE A 316 8.91 -13.92 18.94
N ALA A 317 9.46 -14.07 17.74
CA ALA A 317 10.47 -13.16 17.19
C ALA A 317 9.80 -11.86 16.71
N ILE A 318 9.98 -10.77 17.43
CA ILE A 318 9.36 -9.46 17.06
C ILE A 318 9.79 -8.97 15.66
N PRO A 319 11.07 -9.13 15.23
CA PRO A 319 11.47 -8.71 13.88
C PRO A 319 10.78 -9.46 12.73
N SER A 320 10.14 -10.60 13.00
CA SER A 320 9.37 -11.37 12.01
C SER A 320 7.96 -10.84 11.77
N LEU A 321 7.60 -9.71 12.38
CA LEU A 321 6.29 -9.11 12.20
C LEU A 321 6.10 -8.59 10.77
N GLU A 322 5.14 -9.15 10.08
CA GLU A 322 4.62 -8.66 8.81
C GLU A 322 3.36 -7.84 9.09
N LEU A 323 3.44 -6.52 8.92
CA LEU A 323 2.33 -5.58 9.18
C LEU A 323 2.21 -4.57 8.02
N GLY A 324 2.36 -5.04 6.79
CA GLY A 324 2.34 -4.22 5.60
C GLY A 324 3.36 -3.05 5.69
N SER A 325 2.97 -1.89 5.17
CA SER A 325 3.86 -0.72 5.11
C SER A 325 4.25 -0.12 6.47
N VAL A 326 3.62 -0.54 7.57
CA VAL A 326 3.91 -0.02 8.92
C VAL A 326 4.78 -0.97 9.77
N ALA A 327 5.19 -2.12 9.24
CA ALA A 327 6.03 -3.07 9.94
C ALA A 327 7.35 -2.43 10.44
N GLY A 328 8.04 -1.65 9.58
CA GLY A 328 9.24 -0.94 9.96
C GLY A 328 9.05 0.06 11.10
N GLN A 329 7.92 0.79 11.11
CA GLN A 329 7.57 1.70 12.19
C GLN A 329 7.30 0.94 13.49
N ALA A 330 6.63 -0.21 13.42
CA ALA A 330 6.34 -1.04 14.59
C ALA A 330 7.62 -1.55 15.29
N MET A 331 8.74 -1.68 14.58
CA MET A 331 10.03 -2.07 15.16
C MET A 331 10.70 -0.96 15.99
N GLY A 332 10.28 0.29 15.81
CA GLY A 332 10.89 1.48 16.46
C GLY A 332 10.77 1.50 17.97
N ALA A 333 11.60 2.37 18.60
CA ALA A 333 11.73 2.49 20.06
C ALA A 333 10.42 2.84 20.79
N ASP A 334 9.55 3.61 20.16
CA ASP A 334 8.24 3.96 20.75
C ASP A 334 7.23 2.80 20.72
N TYR A 335 7.40 1.86 19.75
CA TYR A 335 6.54 0.68 19.63
C TYR A 335 7.17 -0.55 20.27
N PHE A 336 7.59 -1.54 19.50
CA PHE A 336 8.16 -2.77 20.05
C PHE A 336 9.60 -2.63 20.55
N ASP A 337 10.34 -1.63 20.10
CA ASP A 337 11.77 -1.44 20.41
C ASP A 337 12.57 -2.74 20.19
N SER A 338 12.40 -3.32 18.99
CA SER A 338 12.87 -4.67 18.67
C SER A 338 14.41 -4.81 18.77
N ALA A 339 15.14 -3.70 18.67
CA ALA A 339 16.59 -3.69 18.89
C ALA A 339 16.98 -4.05 20.34
N ARG A 340 16.14 -3.69 21.32
CA ARG A 340 16.34 -4.00 22.75
C ARG A 340 15.54 -5.21 23.19
N PHE A 341 14.40 -5.44 22.60
CA PHE A 341 13.43 -6.48 22.94
C PHE A 341 13.07 -7.31 21.69
N PRO A 342 14.01 -8.14 21.19
CA PRO A 342 13.80 -8.88 19.94
C PRO A 342 12.75 -9.99 20.04
N THR A 343 12.34 -10.34 21.27
CA THR A 343 11.37 -11.43 21.50
C THR A 343 10.26 -10.99 22.44
N ALA A 344 9.05 -11.57 22.22
CA ALA A 344 7.98 -11.62 23.21
C ALA A 344 7.83 -13.04 23.73
N LEU A 345 7.36 -13.19 24.96
CA LEU A 345 7.22 -14.48 25.64
C LEU A 345 5.82 -14.60 26.27
N PHE A 346 5.10 -15.66 25.95
CA PHE A 346 3.86 -16.03 26.62
C PHE A 346 4.05 -17.35 27.36
N THR A 347 3.86 -17.33 28.67
CA THR A 347 3.92 -18.53 29.53
C THR A 347 2.58 -18.69 30.24
N ALA A 348 1.90 -19.84 30.07
CA ALA A 348 0.57 -20.04 30.61
C ALA A 348 0.31 -21.48 30.99
N GLU A 349 -0.55 -21.65 31.98
CA GLU A 349 -1.17 -22.93 32.34
C GLU A 349 -2.42 -23.13 31.48
N ILE A 350 -2.62 -24.36 31.00
CA ILE A 350 -3.77 -24.74 30.19
C ILE A 350 -4.80 -25.41 31.07
N GLU A 351 -6.04 -24.99 30.97
CA GLU A 351 -7.17 -25.55 31.72
C GLU A 351 -8.30 -25.93 30.76
N LYS A 352 -8.89 -27.10 30.96
CA LYS A 352 -10.12 -27.51 30.28
C LYS A 352 -11.31 -26.94 31.03
N LEU A 353 -12.21 -26.31 30.29
CA LEU A 353 -13.46 -25.73 30.80
C LEU A 353 -14.62 -26.70 30.57
N ALA A 354 -15.83 -26.31 30.95
CA ALA A 354 -17.05 -27.06 30.62
C ALA A 354 -17.27 -27.07 29.07
N GLU A 355 -16.89 -25.99 28.41
CA GLU A 355 -16.85 -25.87 26.95
C GLU A 355 -15.50 -25.23 26.55
N GLY A 356 -14.71 -25.90 25.69
CA GLY A 356 -13.42 -25.43 25.21
C GLY A 356 -12.30 -25.47 26.26
N TYR A 357 -11.27 -24.68 26.02
CA TYR A 357 -10.06 -24.56 26.83
C TYR A 357 -9.66 -23.11 27.03
N GLN A 358 -8.82 -22.87 28.01
CA GLN A 358 -8.15 -21.59 28.17
C GLN A 358 -6.68 -21.77 28.57
N ALA A 359 -5.82 -20.84 28.07
CA ALA A 359 -4.45 -20.73 28.57
C ALA A 359 -4.33 -19.41 29.34
N THR A 360 -4.14 -19.51 30.65
CA THR A 360 -4.04 -18.33 31.54
C THR A 360 -2.64 -18.21 32.09
N GLY A 361 -2.04 -17.01 31.87
CA GLY A 361 -0.66 -16.79 32.28
C GLY A 361 -0.18 -15.36 32.08
N THR A 362 1.05 -15.22 31.65
CA THR A 362 1.72 -13.94 31.51
C THR A 362 2.27 -13.78 30.09
N LEU A 363 1.93 -12.67 29.45
CA LEU A 363 2.53 -12.23 28.20
C LEU A 363 3.53 -11.11 28.50
N THR A 364 4.76 -11.28 28.04
CA THR A 364 5.83 -10.28 28.19
C THR A 364 6.15 -9.68 26.81
N ILE A 365 5.92 -8.38 26.64
CA ILE A 365 6.28 -7.62 25.44
C ILE A 365 7.04 -6.39 25.90
N LYS A 366 8.13 -6.02 25.21
CA LYS A 366 8.95 -4.83 25.53
C LYS A 366 9.37 -4.77 27.01
N GLY A 367 9.63 -5.95 27.61
CA GLY A 367 9.99 -6.08 29.03
C GLY A 367 8.84 -5.83 30.01
N GLN A 368 7.61 -5.60 29.57
CA GLN A 368 6.43 -5.49 30.40
C GLN A 368 5.69 -6.83 30.46
N ALA A 369 5.51 -7.36 31.65
CA ALA A 369 4.81 -8.61 31.90
C ALA A 369 3.36 -8.31 32.32
N VAL A 370 2.39 -8.76 31.54
CA VAL A 370 0.96 -8.50 31.74
C VAL A 370 0.21 -9.83 31.78
N PRO A 371 -0.72 -10.02 32.72
CA PRO A 371 -1.61 -11.19 32.74
C PRO A 371 -2.42 -11.25 31.43
N ALA A 372 -2.49 -12.43 30.83
CA ALA A 372 -3.26 -12.68 29.61
C ALA A 372 -3.94 -14.05 29.68
N THR A 373 -5.17 -14.10 29.19
CA THR A 373 -5.94 -15.35 29.06
C THR A 373 -6.35 -15.52 27.61
N LEU A 374 -5.95 -16.63 27.01
CA LEU A 374 -6.29 -17.03 25.65
C LEU A 374 -7.34 -18.15 25.73
N PRO A 375 -8.63 -17.87 25.48
CA PRO A 375 -9.61 -18.90 25.21
C PRO A 375 -9.37 -19.53 23.84
N PHE A 376 -9.58 -20.83 23.71
CA PHE A 376 -9.39 -21.54 22.48
C PHE A 376 -10.24 -22.80 22.36
N ASP A 377 -10.53 -23.17 21.12
CA ASP A 377 -11.13 -24.45 20.76
C ASP A 377 -10.02 -25.42 20.34
N LEU A 378 -10.20 -26.69 20.67
CA LEU A 378 -9.25 -27.76 20.40
C LEU A 378 -9.96 -28.98 19.86
N ASP A 379 -9.58 -29.44 18.67
CA ASP A 379 -9.99 -30.70 18.09
C ASP A 379 -8.83 -31.70 18.16
N LEU A 380 -9.06 -32.85 18.82
CA LEU A 380 -8.08 -33.91 18.98
C LEU A 380 -8.50 -35.12 18.15
N THR A 381 -7.72 -35.46 17.16
CA THR A 381 -7.93 -36.63 16.31
C THR A 381 -6.68 -37.51 16.33
N GLY A 382 -6.68 -38.54 17.17
CA GLY A 382 -5.52 -39.41 17.36
C GLY A 382 -4.33 -38.67 17.95
N ASP A 383 -3.22 -38.60 17.20
CA ASP A 383 -2.01 -37.88 17.60
C ASP A 383 -1.93 -36.47 17.03
N THR A 384 -2.99 -35.97 16.37
CA THR A 384 -3.08 -34.62 15.82
C THR A 384 -4.00 -33.74 16.65
N ALA A 385 -3.56 -32.53 16.94
CA ALA A 385 -4.31 -31.47 17.61
C ALA A 385 -4.44 -30.26 16.70
N VAL A 386 -5.67 -29.81 16.46
CA VAL A 386 -5.96 -28.56 15.74
C VAL A 386 -6.55 -27.57 16.73
N MET A 387 -5.91 -26.40 16.87
CA MET A 387 -6.28 -25.38 17.84
C MET A 387 -6.58 -24.08 17.13
N SER A 388 -7.66 -23.40 17.54
CA SER A 388 -7.96 -22.02 17.15
C SER A 388 -8.40 -21.21 18.35
N GLY A 389 -7.87 -19.99 18.50
CA GLY A 389 -8.20 -19.11 19.60
C GLY A 389 -7.85 -17.66 19.35
N GLY A 390 -8.29 -16.77 20.22
CA GLY A 390 -7.97 -15.36 20.12
C GLY A 390 -8.22 -14.61 21.41
N LEU A 391 -7.51 -13.46 21.54
CA LEU A 391 -7.69 -12.55 22.66
C LEU A 391 -7.46 -11.11 22.18
N THR A 392 -8.05 -10.15 22.90
CA THR A 392 -7.80 -8.73 22.68
C THR A 392 -6.88 -8.19 23.78
N LEU A 393 -5.81 -7.52 23.39
CA LEU A 393 -4.83 -6.91 24.28
C LEU A 393 -4.94 -5.38 24.23
N ASN A 394 -4.58 -4.71 25.33
CA ASN A 394 -4.37 -3.26 25.29
C ASN A 394 -2.86 -2.98 25.09
N ARG A 395 -2.49 -2.38 23.97
CA ARG A 395 -1.09 -2.08 23.63
C ARG A 395 -0.38 -1.20 24.66
N LEU A 396 -1.12 -0.32 25.35
CA LEU A 396 -0.55 0.60 26.34
C LEU A 396 -0.05 -0.11 27.61
N ASP A 397 -0.64 -1.26 27.93
CA ASP A 397 -0.21 -2.08 29.09
C ASP A 397 1.22 -2.59 28.90
N PHE A 398 1.64 -2.77 27.65
CA PHE A 398 3.01 -3.14 27.27
C PHE A 398 3.90 -1.94 26.94
N GLY A 399 3.37 -0.72 27.03
CA GLY A 399 4.12 0.48 26.67
C GLY A 399 4.38 0.64 25.18
N VAL A 400 3.59 -0.03 24.32
CA VAL A 400 3.68 0.04 22.86
C VAL A 400 2.92 1.26 22.36
N GLY A 401 3.63 2.17 21.68
CA GLY A 401 3.06 3.42 21.15
C GLY A 401 2.50 4.34 22.24
N LYS A 402 3.21 4.53 23.37
CA LYS A 402 2.78 5.41 24.47
C LYS A 402 2.61 6.86 24.06
N SER A 403 3.36 7.32 23.04
CA SER A 403 3.23 8.66 22.49
C SER A 403 1.87 8.89 21.82
N LEU A 404 1.21 7.82 21.37
CA LEU A 404 -0.12 7.81 20.76
C LEU A 404 -1.20 7.54 21.80
N ALA A 405 -1.46 8.53 22.65
CA ALA A 405 -2.47 8.45 23.72
C ALA A 405 -3.91 8.63 23.20
N ASP A 406 -4.10 8.81 21.87
CA ASP A 406 -5.40 9.00 21.22
C ASP A 406 -5.76 7.79 20.35
N GLU A 407 -6.92 7.19 20.61
CA GLU A 407 -7.45 6.06 19.85
C GLU A 407 -7.79 6.39 18.39
N SER A 408 -7.99 7.66 18.07
CA SER A 408 -8.29 8.08 16.69
C SER A 408 -7.12 7.80 15.74
N SER A 409 -5.88 7.87 16.25
CA SER A 409 -4.66 7.60 15.49
C SER A 409 -4.28 6.11 15.49
N LEU A 410 -4.36 5.45 16.65
CA LEU A 410 -4.05 4.04 16.82
C LEU A 410 -4.88 3.48 18.00
N ALA A 411 -5.80 2.57 17.72
CA ALA A 411 -6.64 1.97 18.75
C ALA A 411 -5.81 1.35 19.87
N PHE A 412 -6.32 1.39 21.10
CA PHE A 412 -5.66 0.72 22.23
C PHE A 412 -5.79 -0.79 22.14
N ALA A 413 -6.91 -1.26 21.60
CA ALA A 413 -7.19 -2.67 21.41
C ALA A 413 -6.39 -3.24 20.23
N VAL A 414 -5.76 -4.38 20.45
CA VAL A 414 -5.09 -5.20 19.44
C VAL A 414 -5.65 -6.63 19.56
N ASP A 415 -6.26 -7.11 18.50
CA ASP A 415 -6.75 -8.48 18.45
C ASP A 415 -5.62 -9.42 18.03
N VAL A 416 -5.45 -10.50 18.79
CA VAL A 416 -4.50 -11.57 18.50
C VAL A 416 -5.28 -12.83 18.16
N MET A 417 -4.91 -13.47 17.05
CA MET A 417 -5.51 -14.71 16.55
C MET A 417 -4.43 -15.77 16.43
N VAL A 418 -4.72 -16.96 16.93
CA VAL A 418 -3.80 -18.11 16.91
C VAL A 418 -4.51 -19.29 16.30
N GLU A 419 -3.91 -19.86 15.27
CA GLU A 419 -4.32 -21.12 14.66
C GLU A 419 -3.09 -21.99 14.54
N LEU A 420 -3.16 -23.24 15.00
CA LEU A 420 -2.05 -24.18 14.87
C LEU A 420 -2.51 -25.62 14.75
N GLU A 421 -1.67 -26.41 14.08
CA GLU A 421 -1.73 -27.86 14.08
C GLU A 421 -0.47 -28.41 14.75
N ALA A 422 -0.64 -29.31 15.69
CA ALA A 422 0.44 -29.95 16.41
C ALA A 422 0.29 -31.48 16.42
N GLN A 423 1.42 -32.15 16.45
CA GLN A 423 1.47 -33.61 16.60
C GLN A 423 2.08 -34.05 17.95
N ARG A 424 1.52 -35.08 18.50
CA ARG A 424 2.05 -35.72 19.73
C ARG A 424 3.42 -36.31 19.44
N GLN A 425 4.43 -35.92 20.23
CA GLN A 425 5.76 -36.52 20.14
C GLN A 425 5.74 -37.93 20.71
N GLN A 426 6.02 -38.93 19.90
CA GLN A 426 6.27 -40.29 20.34
C GLN A 426 7.65 -40.35 20.98
N GLN A 427 7.73 -40.94 22.19
CA GLN A 427 8.98 -41.15 22.92
C GLN A 427 9.78 -42.30 22.29
#